data_635bb0aeceacbdcdb8d9a0a2beee3f2e
#
_entry.id   635bb0aeceacbdcdb8d9a0a2beee3f2e
#
_cell.length_a   1.000
_cell.length_b   1.000
_cell.length_c   1.000
_cell.angle_alpha   90.00
_cell.angle_beta   90.00
_cell.angle_gamma   90.00
#
_symmetry.space_group_name_H-M   'P 1'
#
loop_
_entity.id
_entity.type
_entity.pdbx_description
1 polymer ?
#
loop_
_entity_poly.entity_id
_entity_poly.type
_entity_poly.pdbx_seq_one_letter_code
_entity_poly.pdbx_strand_id
1 'polypeptide(L)'
;MNVLQLLGVNRVINAAGAETPLGGSVLPPEVVDEMREASFIFLDMHELLNKAGKRVAELLGVKAAFITAGAAAGLTISAAACIAGKNIAKIKKLPITDDMKNQIVVQRSHRTVFDHAYMMAGARLIEIGKPFIYNKREIEGTINDKTAAIAFTVTGRGIVSLEEYFEVAKHYGLPLIVDAAPVIPPITYPRDLCKNADLVVVSGGKALRGPNDSGIICGEPDLIEACALNAHPNFAIGRPMKISKEQIVGLVAAVELYVKKDENAEINKWFATLRKISEILDSAPNFEKKIVFPDEINRPVPRLHIRIGRNKVWEVIEKLKSGVPKIFTAEYLTMDYYPDSLVIDPTTLLEGDDEIVADRLLELLKSLGG
;
A
#
# COMPACT_ATOMS: atom_id res chain seq x y z
N MET A 1 9.27 31.35 -13.79
CA MET A 1 8.03 30.57 -13.66
C MET A 1 8.42 29.11 -13.69
N ASN A 2 8.10 28.32 -12.65
CA ASN A 2 8.38 26.89 -12.66
C ASN A 2 7.31 26.13 -13.49
N VAL A 3 7.57 24.85 -13.79
CA VAL A 3 6.67 24.04 -14.65
C VAL A 3 5.27 23.90 -14.04
N LEU A 4 5.12 23.79 -12.70
CA LEU A 4 3.83 23.70 -12.05
C LEU A 4 3.00 24.96 -12.24
N GLN A 5 3.63 26.14 -12.16
CA GLN A 5 2.96 27.41 -12.45
C GLN A 5 2.53 27.51 -13.91
N LEU A 6 3.34 26.99 -14.84
CA LEU A 6 3.00 26.92 -16.26
C LEU A 6 1.77 26.02 -16.51
N LEU A 7 1.69 24.90 -15.80
CA LEU A 7 0.56 23.96 -15.90
C LEU A 7 -0.70 24.44 -15.16
N GLY A 8 -0.62 25.50 -14.37
CA GLY A 8 -1.74 25.98 -13.56
C GLY A 8 -2.18 25.02 -12.47
N VAL A 9 -1.27 24.12 -12.01
CA VAL A 9 -1.56 23.15 -10.96
C VAL A 9 -1.18 23.73 -9.60
N ASN A 10 -2.14 23.72 -8.68
CA ASN A 10 -1.95 24.22 -7.33
C ASN A 10 -1.69 23.09 -6.35
N ARG A 11 -0.93 23.40 -5.29
CA ARG A 11 -0.76 22.51 -4.12
C ARG A 11 -2.12 22.23 -3.48
N VAL A 12 -2.31 21.01 -3.03
CA VAL A 12 -3.45 20.59 -2.20
C VAL A 12 -2.96 20.21 -0.80
N ILE A 13 -3.87 20.20 0.18
CA ILE A 13 -3.60 19.69 1.52
C ILE A 13 -4.08 18.24 1.59
N ASN A 14 -3.18 17.35 1.98
CA ASN A 14 -3.46 15.92 2.04
C ASN A 14 -3.63 15.46 3.51
N ALA A 15 -4.87 15.38 3.96
CA ALA A 15 -5.29 14.79 5.23
C ALA A 15 -5.96 13.41 5.01
N ALA A 16 -5.69 12.76 3.87
CA ALA A 16 -6.23 11.45 3.50
C ALA A 16 -5.25 10.30 3.75
N GLY A 17 -3.97 10.62 3.93
CA GLY A 17 -2.89 9.64 3.94
C GLY A 17 -2.27 9.46 2.55
N ALA A 18 -1.35 8.51 2.42
CA ALA A 18 -0.60 8.30 1.18
C ALA A 18 -1.44 7.57 0.11
N GLU A 19 -2.18 8.36 -0.67
CA GLU A 19 -3.02 7.89 -1.77
C GLU A 19 -2.42 8.23 -3.15
N THR A 20 -2.52 7.31 -4.09
CA THR A 20 -1.99 7.48 -5.46
C THR A 20 -2.54 8.71 -6.19
N PRO A 21 -3.86 9.04 -6.14
CA PRO A 21 -4.40 10.24 -6.77
C PRO A 21 -3.82 11.56 -6.24
N LEU A 22 -3.24 11.54 -5.04
CA LEU A 22 -2.61 12.69 -4.39
C LEU A 22 -1.06 12.66 -4.51
N GLY A 23 -0.52 11.72 -5.29
CA GLY A 23 0.93 11.58 -5.49
C GLY A 23 1.65 10.75 -4.41
N GLY A 24 0.91 10.05 -3.54
CA GLY A 24 1.46 9.23 -2.48
C GLY A 24 1.97 10.05 -1.30
N SER A 25 3.26 9.98 -1.01
CA SER A 25 3.92 10.73 0.05
C SER A 25 4.92 11.75 -0.50
N VAL A 26 5.25 12.78 0.30
CA VAL A 26 6.30 13.74 -0.03
C VAL A 26 7.66 13.11 0.29
N LEU A 27 8.56 13.12 -0.70
CA LEU A 27 9.90 12.57 -0.57
C LEU A 27 10.77 13.40 0.40
N PRO A 28 11.58 12.75 1.26
CA PRO A 28 12.65 13.44 1.98
C PRO A 28 13.68 14.03 1.01
N PRO A 29 14.31 15.18 1.35
CA PRO A 29 15.37 15.78 0.51
C PRO A 29 16.48 14.80 0.16
N GLU A 30 16.90 13.97 1.11
CA GLU A 30 17.96 12.98 0.94
C GLU A 30 17.60 11.94 -0.13
N VAL A 31 16.32 11.52 -0.20
CA VAL A 31 15.84 10.62 -1.24
C VAL A 31 15.90 11.28 -2.61
N VAL A 32 15.50 12.57 -2.69
CA VAL A 32 15.54 13.34 -3.93
C VAL A 32 16.98 13.53 -4.41
N ASP A 33 17.92 13.79 -3.52
CA ASP A 33 19.34 13.96 -3.85
C ASP A 33 19.92 12.67 -4.43
N GLU A 34 19.66 11.51 -3.83
CA GLU A 34 20.10 10.22 -4.35
C GLU A 34 19.49 9.90 -5.74
N MET A 35 18.20 10.20 -5.92
CA MET A 35 17.54 10.08 -7.23
C MET A 35 18.19 10.98 -8.27
N ARG A 36 18.52 12.20 -7.90
CA ARG A 36 19.20 13.17 -8.77
C ARG A 36 20.58 12.66 -9.19
N GLU A 37 21.40 12.18 -8.27
CA GLU A 37 22.72 11.63 -8.59
C GLU A 37 22.60 10.43 -9.54
N ALA A 38 21.64 9.53 -9.30
CA ALA A 38 21.38 8.39 -10.18
C ALA A 38 20.98 8.83 -11.60
N SER A 39 20.38 10.01 -11.78
CA SER A 39 19.93 10.48 -13.10
C SER A 39 21.07 10.82 -14.07
N PHE A 40 22.25 11.12 -13.57
CA PHE A 40 23.39 11.56 -14.39
C PHE A 40 24.29 10.43 -14.91
N ILE A 41 24.02 9.17 -14.55
CA ILE A 41 24.86 8.03 -14.90
C ILE A 41 24.08 6.90 -15.56
N PHE A 42 24.77 6.08 -16.35
CA PHE A 42 24.23 4.82 -16.84
C PHE A 42 24.57 3.69 -15.86
N LEU A 43 23.62 2.77 -15.66
CA LEU A 43 23.78 1.60 -14.79
C LEU A 43 23.27 0.34 -15.49
N ASP A 44 23.90 -0.79 -15.21
CA ASP A 44 23.33 -2.10 -15.55
C ASP A 44 22.11 -2.34 -14.65
N MET A 45 20.93 -2.42 -15.26
CA MET A 45 19.68 -2.54 -14.54
C MET A 45 19.51 -3.89 -13.86
N HIS A 46 20.09 -4.96 -14.38
CA HIS A 46 20.07 -6.27 -13.72
C HIS A 46 20.94 -6.27 -12.45
N GLU A 47 22.14 -5.69 -12.56
CA GLU A 47 23.04 -5.52 -11.43
C GLU A 47 22.42 -4.63 -10.34
N LEU A 48 21.85 -3.49 -10.75
CA LEU A 48 21.21 -2.54 -9.84
C LEU A 48 20.05 -3.19 -9.07
N LEU A 49 19.10 -3.84 -9.76
CA LEU A 49 17.95 -4.50 -9.13
C LEU A 49 18.38 -5.61 -8.17
N ASN A 50 19.40 -6.39 -8.55
CA ASN A 50 19.92 -7.46 -7.69
C ASN A 50 20.54 -6.90 -6.40
N LYS A 51 21.44 -5.90 -6.53
CA LYS A 51 22.12 -5.28 -5.38
C LYS A 51 21.14 -4.51 -4.49
N ALA A 52 20.23 -3.75 -5.09
CA ALA A 52 19.19 -3.02 -4.38
C ALA A 52 18.24 -3.97 -3.63
N GLY A 53 17.81 -5.07 -4.27
CA GLY A 53 16.99 -6.09 -3.62
C GLY A 53 17.69 -6.73 -2.42
N LYS A 54 18.97 -7.09 -2.54
CA LYS A 54 19.78 -7.60 -1.42
C LYS A 54 19.86 -6.59 -0.29
N ARG A 55 20.15 -5.32 -0.61
CA ARG A 55 20.25 -4.27 0.41
C ARG A 55 18.93 -4.05 1.15
N VAL A 56 17.82 -4.00 0.42
CA VAL A 56 16.49 -3.88 1.02
C VAL A 56 16.17 -5.10 1.91
N ALA A 57 16.52 -6.31 1.47
CA ALA A 57 16.32 -7.52 2.27
C ALA A 57 17.11 -7.47 3.61
N GLU A 58 18.36 -7.02 3.58
CA GLU A 58 19.17 -6.80 4.79
C GLU A 58 18.52 -5.80 5.73
N LEU A 59 18.09 -4.63 5.20
CA LEU A 59 17.50 -3.56 6.00
C LEU A 59 16.17 -3.96 6.65
N LEU A 60 15.34 -4.71 5.93
CA LEU A 60 14.05 -5.18 6.43
C LEU A 60 14.17 -6.48 7.24
N GLY A 61 15.32 -7.15 7.24
CA GLY A 61 15.53 -8.42 7.93
C GLY A 61 14.74 -9.58 7.34
N VAL A 62 14.54 -9.59 6.00
CA VAL A 62 13.85 -10.66 5.24
C VAL A 62 14.84 -11.51 4.46
N LYS A 63 14.44 -12.72 4.01
CA LYS A 63 15.33 -13.65 3.31
C LYS A 63 15.80 -13.12 1.95
N ALA A 64 14.88 -12.52 1.18
CA ALA A 64 15.13 -11.91 -0.11
C ALA A 64 14.11 -10.82 -0.41
N ALA A 65 14.47 -9.86 -1.28
CA ALA A 65 13.55 -8.84 -1.76
C ALA A 65 13.81 -8.49 -3.23
N PHE A 66 12.77 -7.99 -3.91
CA PHE A 66 12.84 -7.48 -5.27
C PHE A 66 12.07 -6.16 -5.38
N ILE A 67 12.61 -5.18 -6.09
CA ILE A 67 12.01 -3.85 -6.26
C ILE A 67 11.13 -3.82 -7.51
N THR A 68 9.94 -3.25 -7.38
CA THR A 68 8.93 -3.19 -8.44
C THR A 68 8.41 -1.77 -8.66
N ALA A 69 7.72 -1.55 -9.79
CA ALA A 69 7.02 -0.32 -10.11
C ALA A 69 5.69 -0.22 -9.33
N GLY A 70 5.77 -0.11 -8.00
CA GLY A 70 4.63 -0.08 -7.09
C GLY A 70 4.15 -1.46 -6.65
N ALA A 71 3.32 -1.48 -5.59
CA ALA A 71 2.79 -2.72 -5.02
C ALA A 71 1.89 -3.48 -6.01
N ALA A 72 1.06 -2.79 -6.80
CA ALA A 72 0.21 -3.43 -7.81
C ALA A 72 1.05 -4.21 -8.85
N ALA A 73 2.16 -3.63 -9.33
CA ALA A 73 3.12 -4.35 -10.16
C ALA A 73 3.73 -5.55 -9.42
N GLY A 74 4.00 -5.39 -8.12
CA GLY A 74 4.47 -6.47 -7.25
C GLY A 74 3.50 -7.64 -7.20
N LEU A 75 2.20 -7.40 -7.08
CA LEU A 75 1.17 -8.45 -7.10
C LEU A 75 1.11 -9.17 -8.46
N THR A 76 1.18 -8.41 -9.57
CA THR A 76 1.21 -9.01 -10.92
C THR A 76 2.43 -9.92 -11.10
N ILE A 77 3.60 -9.44 -10.69
CA ILE A 77 4.87 -10.18 -10.80
C ILE A 77 4.85 -11.41 -9.89
N SER A 78 4.31 -11.30 -8.68
CA SER A 78 4.14 -12.43 -7.74
C SER A 78 3.22 -13.51 -8.33
N ALA A 79 2.08 -13.12 -8.91
CA ALA A 79 1.19 -14.06 -9.60
C ALA A 79 1.88 -14.73 -10.78
N ALA A 80 2.61 -13.97 -11.60
CA ALA A 80 3.37 -14.50 -12.72
C ALA A 80 4.43 -15.52 -12.26
N ALA A 81 5.14 -15.21 -11.16
CA ALA A 81 6.11 -16.13 -10.57
C ALA A 81 5.46 -17.43 -10.08
N CYS A 82 4.27 -17.37 -9.49
CA CYS A 82 3.54 -18.57 -9.06
C CYS A 82 3.01 -19.41 -10.25
N ILE A 83 2.65 -18.76 -11.37
CA ILE A 83 2.10 -19.45 -12.56
C ILE A 83 3.21 -20.02 -13.46
N ALA A 84 4.20 -19.20 -13.80
CA ALA A 84 5.25 -19.55 -14.76
C ALA A 84 6.56 -20.04 -14.12
N GLY A 85 6.78 -19.69 -12.85
CA GLY A 85 8.03 -19.96 -12.16
C GLY A 85 9.22 -19.35 -12.90
N LYS A 86 10.29 -20.12 -13.02
CA LYS A 86 11.52 -19.77 -13.76
C LYS A 86 11.55 -20.33 -15.18
N ASN A 87 10.45 -20.94 -15.65
CA ASN A 87 10.40 -21.56 -16.96
C ASN A 87 10.23 -20.51 -18.05
N ILE A 88 11.27 -20.29 -18.86
CA ILE A 88 11.32 -19.25 -19.90
C ILE A 88 10.19 -19.41 -20.94
N ALA A 89 9.82 -20.65 -21.31
CA ALA A 89 8.73 -20.87 -22.26
C ALA A 89 7.38 -20.42 -21.68
N LYS A 90 7.12 -20.72 -20.41
CA LYS A 90 5.91 -20.27 -19.70
C LYS A 90 5.91 -18.75 -19.52
N ILE A 91 7.04 -18.15 -19.11
CA ILE A 91 7.20 -16.71 -18.96
C ILE A 91 6.84 -15.97 -20.26
N LYS A 92 7.35 -16.44 -21.40
CA LYS A 92 7.05 -15.84 -22.70
C LYS A 92 5.60 -15.99 -23.14
N LYS A 93 4.89 -16.97 -22.61
CA LYS A 93 3.49 -17.25 -22.95
C LYS A 93 2.50 -16.42 -22.16
N LEU A 94 2.89 -15.93 -20.97
CA LEU A 94 2.02 -15.06 -20.17
C LEU A 94 1.53 -13.85 -20.97
N PRO A 95 0.26 -13.43 -20.83
CA PRO A 95 -0.74 -13.90 -19.86
C PRO A 95 -1.62 -15.05 -20.34
N ILE A 96 -1.25 -15.79 -21.38
CA ILE A 96 -2.01 -16.95 -21.89
C ILE A 96 -1.66 -18.17 -21.03
N THR A 97 -2.59 -18.64 -20.20
CA THR A 97 -2.33 -19.59 -19.10
C THR A 97 -3.21 -20.84 -19.13
N ASP A 98 -3.92 -21.13 -20.24
CA ASP A 98 -4.91 -22.22 -20.32
C ASP A 98 -4.32 -23.61 -20.01
N ASP A 99 -3.05 -23.83 -20.33
CA ASP A 99 -2.31 -25.07 -20.11
C ASP A 99 -1.43 -25.03 -18.85
N MET A 100 -1.61 -24.03 -17.98
CA MET A 100 -0.85 -23.85 -16.75
C MET A 100 -1.76 -23.94 -15.52
N LYS A 101 -1.15 -24.09 -14.34
CA LYS A 101 -1.81 -23.77 -13.10
C LYS A 101 -2.00 -22.26 -13.05
N ASN A 102 -3.23 -21.79 -13.03
CA ASN A 102 -3.55 -20.36 -13.13
C ASN A 102 -4.61 -19.87 -12.15
N GLN A 103 -5.11 -20.75 -11.27
CA GLN A 103 -6.08 -20.35 -10.28
C GLN A 103 -5.38 -19.81 -9.02
N ILE A 104 -5.84 -18.65 -8.56
CA ILE A 104 -5.44 -18.08 -7.27
C ILE A 104 -6.67 -18.04 -6.39
N VAL A 105 -6.61 -18.76 -5.26
CA VAL A 105 -7.69 -18.79 -4.28
C VAL A 105 -7.65 -17.54 -3.43
N VAL A 106 -8.77 -16.83 -3.31
CA VAL A 106 -8.88 -15.58 -2.55
C VAL A 106 -10.19 -15.57 -1.75
N GLN A 107 -10.13 -15.11 -0.51
CA GLN A 107 -11.34 -14.93 0.30
C GLN A 107 -12.12 -13.71 -0.17
N ARG A 108 -13.46 -13.81 -0.13
CA ARG A 108 -14.36 -12.73 -0.54
C ARG A 108 -14.14 -11.42 0.22
N SER A 109 -13.86 -11.47 1.52
CA SER A 109 -13.55 -10.28 2.33
C SER A 109 -12.20 -9.65 2.00
N HIS A 110 -11.31 -10.37 1.30
CA HIS A 110 -9.99 -9.89 0.85
C HIS A 110 -10.00 -9.38 -0.60
N ARG A 111 -11.16 -9.44 -1.28
CA ARG A 111 -11.31 -8.88 -2.62
C ARG A 111 -11.19 -7.37 -2.58
N THR A 112 -10.41 -6.82 -3.50
CA THR A 112 -10.13 -5.38 -3.62
C THR A 112 -10.15 -4.94 -5.07
N VAL A 113 -10.12 -3.62 -5.30
CA VAL A 113 -9.95 -3.05 -6.65
C VAL A 113 -8.60 -3.42 -7.28
N PHE A 114 -7.64 -3.91 -6.50
CA PHE A 114 -6.33 -4.35 -6.96
C PHE A 114 -6.29 -5.81 -7.47
N ASP A 115 -7.40 -6.52 -7.44
CA ASP A 115 -7.52 -7.90 -7.98
C ASP A 115 -7.08 -8.00 -9.44
N HIS A 116 -7.26 -6.91 -10.22
CA HIS A 116 -6.78 -6.81 -11.59
C HIS A 116 -5.28 -7.08 -11.72
N ALA A 117 -4.49 -6.78 -10.70
CA ALA A 117 -3.05 -7.03 -10.70
C ALA A 117 -2.74 -8.52 -10.87
N TYR A 118 -3.46 -9.41 -10.19
CA TYR A 118 -3.31 -10.86 -10.38
C TYR A 118 -3.78 -11.30 -11.76
N MET A 119 -4.90 -10.76 -12.23
CA MET A 119 -5.51 -11.11 -13.51
C MET A 119 -4.62 -10.70 -14.70
N MET A 120 -3.86 -9.61 -14.59
CA MET A 120 -2.90 -9.19 -15.61
C MET A 120 -1.82 -10.25 -15.90
N ALA A 121 -1.46 -11.08 -14.93
CA ALA A 121 -0.56 -12.21 -15.13
C ALA A 121 -1.24 -13.44 -15.78
N GLY A 122 -2.54 -13.37 -16.07
CA GLY A 122 -3.33 -14.49 -16.56
C GLY A 122 -3.93 -15.36 -15.47
N ALA A 123 -3.97 -14.89 -14.23
CA ALA A 123 -4.59 -15.60 -13.11
C ALA A 123 -6.12 -15.56 -13.20
N ARG A 124 -6.76 -16.67 -12.80
CA ARG A 124 -8.20 -16.77 -12.52
C ARG A 124 -8.39 -16.75 -11.00
N LEU A 125 -9.08 -15.74 -10.49
CA LEU A 125 -9.40 -15.68 -9.07
C LEU A 125 -10.54 -16.62 -8.74
N ILE A 126 -10.34 -17.50 -7.78
CA ILE A 126 -11.33 -18.42 -7.25
C ILE A 126 -11.73 -17.91 -5.87
N GLU A 127 -12.91 -17.32 -5.81
CA GLU A 127 -13.45 -16.71 -4.60
C GLU A 127 -14.00 -17.76 -3.66
N ILE A 128 -13.66 -17.65 -2.37
CA ILE A 128 -14.16 -18.51 -1.29
C ILE A 128 -14.77 -17.71 -0.15
N GLY A 129 -15.58 -18.36 0.66
CA GLY A 129 -16.16 -17.78 1.85
C GLY A 129 -17.27 -16.77 1.60
N LYS A 130 -17.74 -16.19 2.70
CA LYS A 130 -18.69 -15.08 2.73
C LYS A 130 -17.99 -13.82 3.28
N PRO A 131 -18.59 -12.63 3.15
CA PRO A 131 -17.91 -11.39 3.58
C PRO A 131 -17.42 -11.39 5.04
N PHE A 132 -18.13 -12.11 5.93
CA PHE A 132 -17.84 -12.13 7.38
C PHE A 132 -17.73 -13.55 7.96
N ILE A 133 -17.74 -14.59 7.12
CA ILE A 133 -17.68 -15.99 7.56
C ILE A 133 -16.63 -16.71 6.73
N TYR A 134 -15.73 -17.37 7.42
CA TYR A 134 -14.67 -18.19 6.86
C TYR A 134 -14.74 -19.60 7.43
N ASN A 135 -14.39 -20.57 6.59
CA ASN A 135 -14.16 -21.93 7.01
C ASN A 135 -12.92 -22.49 6.30
N LYS A 136 -11.91 -22.90 7.07
CA LYS A 136 -10.67 -23.52 6.55
C LYS A 136 -10.96 -24.61 5.51
N ARG A 137 -12.01 -25.42 5.73
CA ARG A 137 -12.43 -26.48 4.78
C ARG A 137 -12.87 -25.95 3.41
N GLU A 138 -13.30 -24.67 3.33
CA GLU A 138 -13.65 -24.07 2.03
C GLU A 138 -12.40 -23.79 1.19
N ILE A 139 -11.29 -23.37 1.82
CA ILE A 139 -10.01 -23.24 1.10
C ILE A 139 -9.58 -24.63 0.61
N GLU A 140 -9.53 -25.60 1.53
CA GLU A 140 -9.08 -26.97 1.25
C GLU A 140 -9.91 -27.62 0.13
N GLY A 141 -11.24 -27.48 0.17
CA GLY A 141 -12.16 -28.02 -0.83
C GLY A 141 -12.10 -27.32 -2.20
N THR A 142 -11.46 -26.15 -2.29
CA THR A 142 -11.34 -25.37 -3.53
C THR A 142 -10.03 -25.66 -4.25
N ILE A 143 -9.01 -26.11 -3.51
CA ILE A 143 -7.69 -26.42 -4.08
C ILE A 143 -7.81 -27.63 -5.02
N ASN A 144 -7.22 -27.48 -6.22
CA ASN A 144 -7.23 -28.52 -7.26
C ASN A 144 -5.90 -28.43 -8.08
N ASP A 145 -5.79 -29.26 -9.12
CA ASP A 145 -4.62 -29.36 -10.01
C ASP A 145 -4.31 -28.07 -10.80
N LYS A 146 -5.26 -27.15 -10.90
CA LYS A 146 -5.10 -25.82 -11.53
C LYS A 146 -4.71 -24.72 -10.53
N THR A 147 -4.67 -24.99 -9.23
CA THR A 147 -4.33 -23.99 -8.22
C THR A 147 -2.83 -23.67 -8.29
N ALA A 148 -2.51 -22.40 -8.51
CA ALA A 148 -1.14 -21.87 -8.59
C ALA A 148 -0.68 -21.23 -7.29
N ALA A 149 -1.60 -20.57 -6.55
CA ALA A 149 -1.28 -19.87 -5.30
C ALA A 149 -2.55 -19.62 -4.47
N ILE A 150 -2.34 -19.20 -3.24
CA ILE A 150 -3.37 -18.59 -2.38
C ILE A 150 -3.02 -17.13 -2.19
N ALA A 151 -4.00 -16.22 -2.18
CA ALA A 151 -3.82 -14.79 -1.93
C ALA A 151 -4.48 -14.37 -0.63
N PHE A 152 -3.78 -13.52 0.12
CA PHE A 152 -4.25 -12.88 1.35
C PHE A 152 -4.04 -11.38 1.23
N THR A 153 -5.01 -10.56 1.67
CA THR A 153 -4.86 -9.11 1.74
C THR A 153 -4.93 -8.67 3.20
N VAL A 154 -3.95 -7.91 3.66
CA VAL A 154 -4.01 -7.29 4.99
C VAL A 154 -5.08 -6.21 4.97
N THR A 155 -6.19 -6.50 5.64
CA THR A 155 -7.38 -5.64 5.69
C THR A 155 -8.01 -5.68 7.08
N GLY A 156 -8.62 -4.58 7.52
CA GLY A 156 -9.39 -4.53 8.77
C GLY A 156 -10.68 -5.35 8.77
N ARG A 157 -11.01 -5.98 7.63
CA ARG A 157 -12.19 -6.84 7.45
C ARG A 157 -11.89 -8.33 7.65
N GLY A 158 -10.64 -8.68 7.94
CA GLY A 158 -10.22 -10.08 8.06
C GLY A 158 -10.69 -10.73 9.35
N ILE A 159 -11.41 -11.86 9.23
CA ILE A 159 -11.79 -12.72 10.36
C ILE A 159 -10.81 -13.88 10.53
N VAL A 160 -9.96 -14.11 9.52
CA VAL A 160 -9.07 -15.26 9.43
C VAL A 160 -7.64 -14.80 9.66
N SER A 161 -6.91 -15.57 10.46
CA SER A 161 -5.49 -15.29 10.68
C SER A 161 -4.66 -15.68 9.46
N LEU A 162 -3.56 -14.95 9.26
CA LEU A 162 -2.60 -15.28 8.21
C LEU A 162 -1.98 -16.66 8.44
N GLU A 163 -1.81 -17.06 9.70
CA GLU A 163 -1.26 -18.35 10.11
C GLU A 163 -2.12 -19.50 9.58
N GLU A 164 -3.45 -19.41 9.68
CA GLU A 164 -4.36 -20.45 9.16
C GLU A 164 -4.23 -20.59 7.64
N TYR A 165 -4.09 -19.47 6.91
CA TYR A 165 -3.85 -19.49 5.46
C TYR A 165 -2.52 -20.14 5.13
N PHE A 166 -1.48 -19.81 5.88
CA PHE A 166 -0.15 -20.36 5.68
C PHE A 166 -0.09 -21.87 5.95
N GLU A 167 -0.77 -22.34 7.01
CA GLU A 167 -0.88 -23.77 7.28
C GLU A 167 -1.53 -24.54 6.11
N VAL A 168 -2.61 -24.01 5.53
CA VAL A 168 -3.24 -24.62 4.35
C VAL A 168 -2.31 -24.56 3.14
N ALA A 169 -1.74 -23.41 2.85
CA ALA A 169 -0.81 -23.25 1.73
C ALA A 169 0.35 -24.25 1.83
N LYS A 170 0.96 -24.36 3.00
CA LYS A 170 2.04 -25.29 3.29
C LYS A 170 1.62 -26.76 3.15
N HIS A 171 0.43 -27.12 3.64
CA HIS A 171 -0.09 -28.48 3.54
C HIS A 171 -0.23 -28.94 2.08
N TYR A 172 -0.67 -28.05 1.20
CA TYR A 172 -0.86 -28.33 -0.22
C TYR A 172 0.35 -27.97 -1.11
N GLY A 173 1.44 -27.48 -0.52
CA GLY A 173 2.65 -27.08 -1.25
C GLY A 173 2.40 -25.92 -2.23
N LEU A 174 1.51 -24.99 -1.86
CA LEU A 174 1.13 -23.82 -2.64
C LEU A 174 1.79 -22.56 -2.08
N PRO A 175 2.28 -21.63 -2.93
CA PRO A 175 2.72 -20.31 -2.48
C PRO A 175 1.57 -19.50 -1.89
N LEU A 176 1.86 -18.75 -0.81
CA LEU A 176 0.98 -17.74 -0.23
C LEU A 176 1.48 -16.33 -0.56
N ILE A 177 0.70 -15.58 -1.34
CA ILE A 177 0.95 -14.18 -1.69
C ILE A 177 0.18 -13.28 -0.73
N VAL A 178 0.86 -12.36 -0.05
CA VAL A 178 0.26 -11.38 0.87
C VAL A 178 0.35 -9.98 0.28
N ASP A 179 -0.80 -9.38 -0.02
CA ASP A 179 -0.90 -7.95 -0.28
C ASP A 179 -0.83 -7.21 1.06
N ALA A 180 0.29 -6.58 1.29
CA ALA A 180 0.65 -5.83 2.48
C ALA A 180 1.04 -4.38 2.12
N ALA A 181 0.48 -3.84 1.04
CA ALA A 181 0.85 -2.52 0.53
C ALA A 181 0.87 -1.39 1.58
N PRO A 182 -0.06 -1.31 2.55
CA PRO A 182 -0.11 -0.23 3.52
C PRO A 182 0.48 -0.57 4.90
N VAL A 183 1.13 -1.73 5.12
CA VAL A 183 1.38 -2.26 6.48
C VAL A 183 2.38 -1.47 7.34
N ILE A 184 3.25 -0.66 6.76
CA ILE A 184 4.20 0.18 7.51
C ILE A 184 3.48 1.46 7.98
N PRO A 185 3.70 1.89 9.24
CA PRO A 185 4.49 1.31 10.32
C PRO A 185 3.84 0.09 10.96
N PRO A 186 4.57 -0.74 11.74
CA PRO A 186 6.01 -0.67 12.03
C PRO A 186 6.88 -1.25 10.92
N ILE A 187 8.13 -0.80 10.84
CA ILE A 187 9.09 -1.26 9.81
C ILE A 187 9.39 -2.76 9.88
N THR A 188 9.17 -3.37 11.03
CA THR A 188 9.38 -4.81 11.24
C THR A 188 8.26 -5.66 10.64
N TYR A 189 7.11 -5.07 10.32
CA TYR A 189 5.90 -5.81 9.94
C TYR A 189 6.08 -6.66 8.67
N PRO A 190 6.76 -6.19 7.60
CA PRO A 190 7.05 -7.04 6.44
C PRO A 190 7.82 -8.32 6.80
N ARG A 191 8.81 -8.23 7.69
CA ARG A 191 9.56 -9.39 8.20
C ARG A 191 8.65 -10.34 8.98
N ASP A 192 7.78 -9.80 9.82
CA ASP A 192 6.88 -10.61 10.63
C ASP A 192 5.84 -11.33 9.76
N LEU A 193 5.33 -10.71 8.72
CA LEU A 193 4.47 -11.35 7.72
C LEU A 193 5.19 -12.46 6.95
N CYS A 194 6.46 -12.28 6.59
CA CYS A 194 7.26 -13.30 5.90
C CYS A 194 7.53 -14.58 6.73
N LYS A 195 7.19 -14.61 8.02
CA LYS A 195 7.20 -15.84 8.82
C LYS A 195 6.07 -16.79 8.43
N ASN A 196 4.96 -16.24 7.95
CA ASN A 196 3.73 -16.94 7.60
C ASN A 196 3.27 -16.62 6.16
N ALA A 197 4.20 -16.31 5.26
CA ALA A 197 3.92 -16.03 3.85
C ALA A 197 5.16 -16.29 2.99
N ASP A 198 4.95 -16.69 1.75
CA ASP A 198 6.05 -16.95 0.80
C ASP A 198 6.42 -15.70 0.01
N LEU A 199 5.44 -14.82 -0.28
CA LEU A 199 5.62 -13.52 -0.93
C LEU A 199 4.80 -12.46 -0.21
N VAL A 200 5.42 -11.36 0.19
CA VAL A 200 4.79 -10.20 0.84
C VAL A 200 5.06 -8.97 0.00
N VAL A 201 4.02 -8.27 -0.43
CA VAL A 201 4.12 -7.11 -1.31
C VAL A 201 3.84 -5.83 -0.53
N VAL A 202 4.79 -4.89 -0.51
CA VAL A 202 4.74 -3.64 0.24
C VAL A 202 4.88 -2.44 -0.71
N SER A 203 4.20 -1.34 -0.43
CA SER A 203 4.34 -0.08 -1.18
C SER A 203 5.54 0.73 -0.69
N GLY A 204 6.39 1.19 -1.62
CA GLY A 204 7.48 2.10 -1.31
C GLY A 204 7.05 3.57 -1.17
N GLY A 205 5.96 3.96 -1.86
CA GLY A 205 5.47 5.34 -1.92
C GLY A 205 4.51 5.74 -0.79
N LYS A 206 4.34 4.89 0.23
CA LYS A 206 3.50 5.19 1.41
C LYS A 206 4.36 5.65 2.58
N ALA A 207 4.26 5.01 3.73
CA ALA A 207 4.97 5.39 4.94
C ALA A 207 6.51 5.43 4.79
N LEU A 208 7.08 4.61 3.92
CA LEU A 208 8.51 4.64 3.60
C LEU A 208 8.96 5.97 2.98
N ARG A 209 8.03 6.74 2.39
CA ARG A 209 8.30 8.00 1.71
C ARG A 209 9.34 7.86 0.59
N GLY A 210 9.34 6.70 -0.08
CA GLY A 210 10.04 6.49 -1.34
C GLY A 210 9.22 6.99 -2.55
N PRO A 211 9.73 6.85 -3.77
CA PRO A 211 8.97 7.20 -4.98
C PRO A 211 7.61 6.54 -5.02
N ASN A 212 6.56 7.29 -5.37
CA ASN A 212 5.17 6.81 -5.33
C ASN A 212 4.94 5.56 -6.19
N ASP A 213 5.67 5.46 -7.28
CA ASP A 213 5.69 4.34 -8.21
C ASP A 213 6.77 3.28 -7.88
N SER A 214 7.05 3.08 -6.60
CA SER A 214 7.94 2.03 -6.12
C SER A 214 7.24 1.06 -5.18
N GLY A 215 7.69 -0.19 -5.19
CA GLY A 215 7.21 -1.27 -4.33
C GLY A 215 8.28 -2.31 -4.06
N ILE A 216 8.03 -3.16 -3.10
CA ILE A 216 8.95 -4.22 -2.66
C ILE A 216 8.17 -5.54 -2.61
N ILE A 217 8.72 -6.58 -3.19
CA ILE A 217 8.31 -7.97 -2.91
C ILE A 217 9.35 -8.55 -1.96
N CYS A 218 8.94 -8.99 -0.79
CA CYS A 218 9.76 -9.73 0.18
C CYS A 218 9.36 -11.20 0.19
N GLY A 219 10.27 -12.12 0.46
CA GLY A 219 9.86 -13.52 0.63
C GLY A 219 10.95 -14.55 0.39
N GLU A 220 10.51 -15.74 -0.04
CA GLU A 220 11.37 -16.88 -0.28
C GLU A 220 12.30 -16.66 -1.48
N PRO A 221 13.62 -16.92 -1.35
CA PRO A 221 14.61 -16.59 -2.37
C PRO A 221 14.29 -17.15 -3.77
N ASP A 222 13.79 -18.39 -3.81
CA ASP A 222 13.46 -19.07 -5.07
C ASP A 222 12.30 -18.40 -5.81
N LEU A 223 11.29 -17.93 -5.07
CA LEU A 223 10.16 -17.16 -5.62
C LEU A 223 10.56 -15.73 -5.97
N ILE A 224 11.45 -15.10 -5.22
CA ILE A 224 12.00 -13.78 -5.55
C ILE A 224 12.81 -13.82 -6.85
N GLU A 225 13.60 -14.89 -7.07
CA GLU A 225 14.28 -15.10 -8.35
C GLU A 225 13.27 -15.29 -9.51
N ALA A 226 12.20 -16.06 -9.28
CA ALA A 226 11.12 -16.18 -10.25
C ALA A 226 10.44 -14.84 -10.54
N CYS A 227 10.21 -14.00 -9.51
CA CYS A 227 9.73 -12.63 -9.69
C CYS A 227 10.65 -11.80 -10.58
N ALA A 228 11.96 -11.83 -10.32
CA ALA A 228 12.95 -11.11 -11.12
C ALA A 228 12.93 -11.49 -12.60
N LEU A 229 12.80 -12.78 -12.92
CA LEU A 229 12.70 -13.26 -14.30
C LEU A 229 11.40 -12.84 -15.02
N ASN A 230 10.31 -12.67 -14.27
CA ASN A 230 9.01 -12.22 -14.80
C ASN A 230 8.89 -10.68 -14.85
N ALA A 231 9.87 -9.93 -14.33
CA ALA A 231 9.84 -8.49 -14.19
C ALA A 231 10.70 -7.75 -15.23
N HIS A 232 10.54 -6.41 -15.26
CA HIS A 232 11.50 -5.50 -15.90
C HIS A 232 12.92 -5.71 -15.31
N PRO A 233 14.01 -5.68 -16.13
CA PRO A 233 14.09 -5.31 -17.55
C PRO A 233 13.90 -6.49 -18.53
N ASN A 234 13.58 -7.69 -18.05
CA ASN A 234 13.36 -8.85 -18.93
C ASN A 234 12.16 -8.63 -19.85
N PHE A 235 12.16 -9.32 -21.01
CA PHE A 235 11.02 -9.34 -21.94
C PHE A 235 9.97 -10.36 -21.46
N ALA A 236 9.31 -10.02 -20.39
CA ALA A 236 8.31 -10.82 -19.68
C ALA A 236 7.05 -9.98 -19.41
N ILE A 237 6.05 -10.55 -18.73
CA ILE A 237 4.79 -9.86 -18.41
C ILE A 237 5.02 -8.53 -17.64
N GLY A 238 6.02 -8.47 -16.77
CA GLY A 238 6.39 -7.27 -16.03
C GLY A 238 7.15 -6.21 -16.82
N ARG A 239 7.46 -6.43 -18.13
CA ARG A 239 8.21 -5.45 -18.93
C ARG A 239 7.52 -4.08 -19.07
N PRO A 240 6.19 -3.98 -19.21
CA PRO A 240 5.48 -2.69 -19.19
C PRO A 240 5.53 -1.99 -17.83
N MET A 241 5.74 -2.71 -16.74
CA MET A 241 5.86 -2.20 -15.37
C MET A 241 7.30 -1.76 -15.09
N LYS A 242 7.78 -0.81 -15.92
CA LYS A 242 9.15 -0.35 -15.91
C LYS A 242 9.41 0.55 -14.71
N ILE A 243 10.42 0.20 -13.92
CA ILE A 243 10.95 1.09 -12.86
C ILE A 243 12.29 1.67 -13.29
N SER A 244 12.50 2.97 -13.07
CA SER A 244 13.73 3.65 -13.44
C SER A 244 14.84 3.46 -12.41
N LYS A 245 16.09 3.71 -12.79
CA LYS A 245 17.23 3.67 -11.87
C LYS A 245 17.09 4.68 -10.72
N GLU A 246 16.53 5.84 -11.01
CA GLU A 246 16.26 6.89 -10.03
C GLU A 246 15.27 6.40 -8.95
N GLN A 247 14.21 5.75 -9.37
CA GLN A 247 13.19 5.21 -8.47
C GLN A 247 13.74 4.06 -7.61
N ILE A 248 14.59 3.19 -8.19
CA ILE A 248 15.22 2.11 -7.44
C ILE A 248 16.14 2.67 -6.35
N VAL A 249 17.03 3.61 -6.73
CA VAL A 249 17.97 4.25 -5.80
C VAL A 249 17.20 5.05 -4.74
N GLY A 250 16.20 5.82 -5.14
CA GLY A 250 15.33 6.57 -4.22
C GLY A 250 14.60 5.67 -3.22
N LEU A 251 14.13 4.50 -3.65
CA LEU A 251 13.49 3.56 -2.73
C LEU A 251 14.48 2.99 -1.71
N VAL A 252 15.69 2.60 -2.15
CA VAL A 252 16.75 2.13 -1.23
C VAL A 252 17.09 3.21 -0.21
N ALA A 253 17.29 4.46 -0.66
CA ALA A 253 17.54 5.59 0.23
C ALA A 253 16.39 5.81 1.24
N ALA A 254 15.14 5.71 0.79
CA ALA A 254 13.98 5.84 1.66
C ALA A 254 13.94 4.75 2.74
N VAL A 255 14.23 3.48 2.41
CA VAL A 255 14.31 2.39 3.38
C VAL A 255 15.47 2.61 4.36
N GLU A 256 16.66 3.04 3.87
CA GLU A 256 17.82 3.39 4.71
C GLU A 256 17.50 4.47 5.74
N LEU A 257 16.75 5.49 5.34
CA LEU A 257 16.31 6.56 6.24
C LEU A 257 15.28 6.04 7.24
N TYR A 258 14.31 5.26 6.76
CA TYR A 258 13.20 4.81 7.58
C TYR A 258 13.65 3.87 8.71
N VAL A 259 14.56 2.94 8.45
CA VAL A 259 15.06 2.01 9.49
C VAL A 259 15.83 2.69 10.61
N LYS A 260 16.29 3.92 10.38
CA LYS A 260 16.98 4.76 11.40
C LYS A 260 16.01 5.67 12.17
N LYS A 261 14.74 5.72 11.75
CA LYS A 261 13.74 6.64 12.30
C LYS A 261 13.22 6.14 13.65
N ASP A 262 13.02 7.05 14.57
CA ASP A 262 12.24 6.79 15.78
C ASP A 262 10.74 6.84 15.46
N GLU A 263 10.15 5.65 15.28
CA GLU A 263 8.72 5.52 14.97
C GLU A 263 7.83 6.04 16.11
N ASN A 264 8.27 5.93 17.39
CA ASN A 264 7.49 6.44 18.51
C ASN A 264 7.45 7.97 18.53
N ALA A 265 8.56 8.61 18.20
CA ALA A 265 8.58 10.07 18.07
C ALA A 265 7.63 10.55 16.97
N GLU A 266 7.58 9.83 15.83
CA GLU A 266 6.66 10.15 14.74
C GLU A 266 5.19 9.94 15.14
N ILE A 267 4.87 8.82 15.80
CA ILE A 267 3.52 8.55 16.30
C ILE A 267 3.07 9.65 17.28
N ASN A 268 3.96 10.07 18.20
CA ASN A 268 3.67 11.17 19.13
C ASN A 268 3.41 12.49 18.41
N LYS A 269 4.15 12.77 17.33
CA LYS A 269 3.90 13.95 16.47
C LYS A 269 2.51 13.88 15.83
N TRP A 270 2.10 12.74 15.29
CA TRP A 270 0.76 12.56 14.73
C TRP A 270 -0.34 12.79 15.78
N PHE A 271 -0.16 12.25 16.99
CA PHE A 271 -1.10 12.52 18.08
C PHE A 271 -1.18 14.01 18.43
N ALA A 272 -0.05 14.71 18.49
CA ALA A 272 -0.02 16.16 18.77
C ALA A 272 -0.76 16.95 17.68
N THR A 273 -0.52 16.65 16.41
CA THR A 273 -1.22 17.24 15.27
C THR A 273 -2.74 17.04 15.37
N LEU A 274 -3.20 15.82 15.63
CA LEU A 274 -4.64 15.53 15.74
C LEU A 274 -5.30 16.16 16.96
N ARG A 275 -4.59 16.26 18.10
CA ARG A 275 -5.10 16.97 19.28
C ARG A 275 -5.29 18.45 18.99
N LYS A 276 -4.31 19.10 18.35
CA LYS A 276 -4.41 20.50 17.95
C LYS A 276 -5.62 20.76 17.06
N ILE A 277 -5.83 19.93 16.03
CA ILE A 277 -7.02 20.01 15.19
C ILE A 277 -8.30 19.84 16.03
N SER A 278 -8.35 18.83 16.90
CA SER A 278 -9.51 18.54 17.74
C SER A 278 -9.85 19.69 18.68
N GLU A 279 -8.86 20.32 19.32
CA GLU A 279 -9.00 21.46 20.23
C GLU A 279 -9.58 22.68 19.51
N ILE A 280 -9.11 23.00 18.30
CA ILE A 280 -9.69 24.10 17.49
C ILE A 280 -11.17 23.82 17.19
N LEU A 281 -11.50 22.56 16.89
CA LEU A 281 -12.88 22.13 16.60
C LEU A 281 -13.78 22.08 17.86
N ASP A 282 -13.29 22.28 19.08
CA ASP A 282 -14.12 22.38 20.29
C ASP A 282 -15.08 23.58 20.25
N SER A 283 -14.77 24.57 19.42
CA SER A 283 -15.66 25.70 19.13
C SER A 283 -16.89 25.34 18.26
N ALA A 284 -17.00 24.08 17.81
CA ALA A 284 -18.17 23.51 17.12
C ALA A 284 -18.77 22.38 17.98
N PRO A 285 -19.55 22.69 19.04
CA PRO A 285 -19.85 21.77 20.14
C PRO A 285 -20.76 20.56 19.78
N ASN A 286 -21.43 20.60 18.65
CA ASN A 286 -22.47 19.62 18.30
C ASN A 286 -21.95 18.36 17.57
N PHE A 287 -20.63 18.20 17.48
CA PHE A 287 -20.01 17.09 16.74
C PHE A 287 -19.13 16.23 17.65
N GLU A 288 -19.40 14.94 17.68
CA GLU A 288 -18.55 13.98 18.38
C GLU A 288 -17.21 13.83 17.65
N LYS A 289 -16.11 13.95 18.39
CA LYS A 289 -14.74 13.81 17.89
C LYS A 289 -14.02 12.74 18.70
N LYS A 290 -13.28 11.87 18.00
CA LYS A 290 -12.51 10.80 18.65
C LYS A 290 -11.22 10.54 17.91
N ILE A 291 -10.09 10.50 18.60
CA ILE A 291 -8.86 9.94 18.07
C ILE A 291 -8.92 8.42 18.25
N VAL A 292 -8.92 7.70 17.14
CA VAL A 292 -8.93 6.23 17.09
C VAL A 292 -7.49 5.75 16.93
N PHE A 293 -7.11 4.74 17.71
CA PHE A 293 -5.78 4.13 17.71
C PHE A 293 -5.87 2.70 18.28
N PRO A 294 -5.23 1.70 17.68
CA PRO A 294 -4.58 1.72 16.36
C PRO A 294 -5.59 1.92 15.22
N ASP A 295 -5.11 1.96 13.98
CA ASP A 295 -5.97 2.09 12.81
C ASP A 295 -6.67 0.77 12.42
N GLU A 296 -7.44 0.79 11.31
CA GLU A 296 -8.32 -0.29 10.85
C GLU A 296 -7.61 -1.60 10.52
N ILE A 297 -6.32 -1.53 10.22
CA ILE A 297 -5.48 -2.72 9.94
C ILE A 297 -4.45 -2.95 11.04
N ASN A 298 -4.71 -2.39 12.23
CA ASN A 298 -3.92 -2.55 13.44
C ASN A 298 -2.50 -1.96 13.37
N ARG A 299 -2.28 -0.92 12.52
CA ARG A 299 -1.03 -0.17 12.54
C ARG A 299 -1.03 0.87 13.66
N PRO A 300 0.13 1.24 14.21
CA PRO A 300 0.24 2.30 15.21
C PRO A 300 0.10 3.70 14.56
N VAL A 301 -1.01 3.93 13.87
CA VAL A 301 -1.36 5.21 13.24
C VAL A 301 -2.63 5.74 13.86
N PRO A 302 -2.60 6.91 14.54
CA PRO A 302 -3.81 7.54 15.05
C PRO A 302 -4.58 8.23 13.92
N ARG A 303 -5.91 8.28 14.03
CA ARG A 303 -6.80 9.02 13.12
C ARG A 303 -7.84 9.80 13.89
N LEU A 304 -8.17 11.01 13.43
CA LEU A 304 -9.25 11.80 14.00
C LEU A 304 -10.55 11.55 13.25
N HIS A 305 -11.52 11.00 13.94
CA HIS A 305 -12.88 10.78 13.45
C HIS A 305 -13.79 11.89 13.95
N ILE A 306 -14.51 12.54 13.05
CA ILE A 306 -15.48 13.59 13.33
C ILE A 306 -16.83 13.11 12.82
N ARG A 307 -17.76 12.81 13.74
CA ARG A 307 -19.08 12.29 13.41
C ARG A 307 -20.00 13.43 12.98
N ILE A 308 -20.31 13.46 11.69
CA ILE A 308 -21.12 14.51 11.06
C ILE A 308 -22.52 13.99 10.69
N GLY A 309 -22.64 12.68 10.51
CA GLY A 309 -23.84 12.00 10.04
C GLY A 309 -23.80 11.72 8.54
N ARG A 310 -24.33 10.55 8.17
CA ARG A 310 -24.21 9.95 6.82
C ARG A 310 -24.64 10.89 5.68
N ASN A 311 -25.68 11.71 5.90
CA ASN A 311 -26.21 12.59 4.85
C ASN A 311 -25.41 13.88 4.67
N LYS A 312 -24.67 14.33 5.68
CA LYS A 312 -23.94 15.60 5.69
C LYS A 312 -22.43 15.42 5.48
N VAL A 313 -21.89 14.25 5.76
CA VAL A 313 -20.43 14.01 5.68
C VAL A 313 -19.88 14.24 4.27
N TRP A 314 -20.59 13.77 3.25
CA TRP A 314 -20.19 13.94 1.85
C TRP A 314 -20.27 15.39 1.39
N GLU A 315 -21.26 16.16 1.88
CA GLU A 315 -21.33 17.59 1.60
C GLU A 315 -20.10 18.33 2.14
N VAL A 316 -19.65 18.00 3.36
CA VAL A 316 -18.44 18.59 3.95
C VAL A 316 -17.20 18.19 3.15
N ILE A 317 -17.05 16.92 2.79
CA ILE A 317 -15.93 16.41 1.99
C ILE A 317 -15.86 17.18 0.65
N GLU A 318 -16.96 17.31 -0.07
CA GLU A 318 -16.98 18.02 -1.36
C GLU A 318 -16.67 19.52 -1.22
N LYS A 319 -17.13 20.17 -0.15
CA LYS A 319 -16.79 21.58 0.14
C LYS A 319 -15.31 21.75 0.48
N LEU A 320 -14.68 20.80 1.15
CA LEU A 320 -13.24 20.79 1.41
C LEU A 320 -12.45 20.63 0.10
N LYS A 321 -12.86 19.71 -0.77
CA LYS A 321 -12.21 19.43 -2.05
C LYS A 321 -12.37 20.57 -3.07
N SER A 322 -13.45 21.33 -2.98
CA SER A 322 -13.73 22.50 -3.87
C SER A 322 -13.18 23.82 -3.32
N GLY A 323 -12.64 23.84 -2.09
CA GLY A 323 -12.07 25.02 -1.44
C GLY A 323 -10.71 25.46 -1.99
N VAL A 324 -10.21 26.58 -1.46
CA VAL A 324 -8.86 27.08 -1.75
C VAL A 324 -8.15 27.33 -0.42
N PRO A 325 -7.10 26.54 -0.09
CA PRO A 325 -6.62 25.36 -0.83
C PRO A 325 -7.64 24.22 -0.79
N LYS A 326 -7.53 23.27 -1.75
CA LYS A 326 -8.27 22.02 -1.72
C LYS A 326 -7.73 21.14 -0.58
N ILE A 327 -8.64 20.54 0.21
CA ILE A 327 -8.30 19.66 1.33
C ILE A 327 -8.93 18.29 1.05
N PHE A 328 -8.11 17.25 1.08
CA PHE A 328 -8.53 15.85 0.91
C PHE A 328 -8.46 15.12 2.25
N THR A 329 -9.52 14.41 2.60
CA THR A 329 -9.64 13.60 3.82
C THR A 329 -9.71 12.11 3.45
N ALA A 330 -9.63 11.19 4.41
CA ALA A 330 -9.62 9.76 4.15
C ALA A 330 -11.00 9.23 3.72
N GLU A 331 -11.44 9.60 2.52
CA GLU A 331 -12.76 9.28 1.97
C GLU A 331 -13.03 7.78 1.88
N TYR A 332 -12.01 6.98 1.57
CA TYR A 332 -12.13 5.52 1.53
C TYR A 332 -12.52 4.93 2.89
N LEU A 333 -12.09 5.54 3.99
CA LEU A 333 -12.50 5.13 5.34
C LEU A 333 -13.94 5.53 5.64
N THR A 334 -14.34 6.72 5.22
CA THR A 334 -15.74 7.17 5.31
C THR A 334 -16.65 6.24 4.52
N MET A 335 -16.24 5.84 3.31
CA MET A 335 -17.04 4.97 2.45
C MET A 335 -17.13 3.54 3.00
N ASP A 336 -16.00 2.97 3.42
CA ASP A 336 -15.87 1.55 3.66
C ASP A 336 -16.08 1.14 5.13
N TYR A 337 -15.76 2.02 6.09
CA TYR A 337 -15.72 1.69 7.52
C TYR A 337 -16.59 2.61 8.38
N TYR A 338 -16.63 3.92 8.09
CA TYR A 338 -17.23 4.95 8.97
C TYR A 338 -18.18 5.87 8.19
N PRO A 339 -19.33 5.37 7.70
CA PRO A 339 -20.18 6.09 6.74
C PRO A 339 -20.85 7.36 7.27
N ASP A 340 -20.72 7.66 8.55
CA ASP A 340 -21.23 8.87 9.22
C ASP A 340 -20.13 9.82 9.69
N SER A 341 -18.86 9.50 9.44
CA SER A 341 -17.71 10.21 10.00
C SER A 341 -16.74 10.67 8.92
N LEU A 342 -16.28 11.91 9.04
CA LEU A 342 -15.12 12.40 8.31
C LEU A 342 -13.87 11.95 9.06
N VAL A 343 -12.89 11.42 8.32
CA VAL A 343 -11.66 10.88 8.91
C VAL A 343 -10.45 11.67 8.42
N ILE A 344 -9.62 12.13 9.38
CA ILE A 344 -8.33 12.79 9.12
C ILE A 344 -7.20 11.82 9.43
N ASP A 345 -6.36 11.56 8.43
CA ASP A 345 -5.10 10.85 8.55
C ASP A 345 -3.95 11.87 8.64
N PRO A 346 -3.15 11.89 9.73
CA PRO A 346 -2.12 12.90 9.93
C PRO A 346 -0.81 12.60 9.20
N THR A 347 -0.67 11.41 8.61
CA THR A 347 0.63 10.88 8.14
C THR A 347 1.22 11.67 6.95
N THR A 348 0.40 12.43 6.24
CA THR A 348 0.78 13.22 5.07
C THR A 348 0.60 14.72 5.23
N LEU A 349 0.12 15.18 6.39
CA LEU A 349 0.05 16.61 6.72
C LEU A 349 1.45 17.20 6.83
N LEU A 350 1.67 18.31 6.14
CA LEU A 350 2.91 19.09 6.24
C LEU A 350 2.76 20.12 7.37
N GLU A 351 3.88 20.76 7.72
CA GLU A 351 3.90 21.83 8.74
C GLU A 351 2.95 22.96 8.36
N GLY A 352 2.07 23.34 9.29
CA GLY A 352 1.03 24.37 9.11
C GLY A 352 -0.25 23.89 8.41
N ASP A 353 -0.28 22.68 7.84
CA ASP A 353 -1.51 22.16 7.22
C ASP A 353 -2.61 21.86 8.24
N ASP A 354 -2.23 21.51 9.46
CA ASP A 354 -3.13 21.20 10.57
C ASP A 354 -4.03 22.38 10.92
N GLU A 355 -3.47 23.61 11.00
CA GLU A 355 -4.24 24.84 11.26
C GLU A 355 -5.25 25.12 10.15
N ILE A 356 -4.81 25.05 8.89
CA ILE A 356 -5.67 25.29 7.74
C ILE A 356 -6.82 24.27 7.67
N VAL A 357 -6.52 23.00 7.93
CA VAL A 357 -7.54 21.92 7.98
C VAL A 357 -8.55 22.21 9.09
N ALA A 358 -8.06 22.56 10.28
CA ALA A 358 -8.91 22.83 11.45
C ALA A 358 -9.83 24.04 11.23
N ASP A 359 -9.28 25.16 10.77
CA ASP A 359 -10.04 26.40 10.53
C ASP A 359 -11.12 26.18 9.47
N ARG A 360 -10.76 25.51 8.36
CA ARG A 360 -11.72 25.25 7.29
C ARG A 360 -12.83 24.30 7.71
N LEU A 361 -12.49 23.25 8.47
CA LEU A 361 -13.49 22.36 9.05
C LEU A 361 -14.38 23.07 10.04
N LEU A 362 -13.83 23.92 10.93
CA LEU A 362 -14.60 24.68 11.90
C LEU A 362 -15.65 25.59 11.21
N GLU A 363 -15.24 26.30 10.14
CA GLU A 363 -16.15 27.13 9.34
C GLU A 363 -17.32 26.29 8.79
N LEU A 364 -17.01 25.13 8.18
CA LEU A 364 -18.02 24.27 7.59
C LEU A 364 -18.95 23.66 8.64
N LEU A 365 -18.40 23.17 9.76
CA LEU A 365 -19.19 22.57 10.84
C LEU A 365 -20.13 23.58 11.50
N LYS A 366 -19.70 24.82 11.72
CA LYS A 366 -20.57 25.90 12.20
C LYS A 366 -21.73 26.18 11.24
N SER A 367 -21.49 26.11 9.95
CA SER A 367 -22.54 26.31 8.93
C SER A 367 -23.59 25.20 8.89
N LEU A 368 -23.27 24.01 9.41
CA LEU A 368 -24.18 22.85 9.47
C LEU A 368 -25.00 22.79 10.76
N GLY A 369 -24.52 23.45 11.83
CA GLY A 369 -25.14 23.42 13.16
C GLY A 369 -26.11 24.58 13.42
N GLY A 370 -26.25 25.54 12.51
CA GLY A 370 -27.28 26.57 12.46
C GLY A 370 -28.42 26.11 11.58
#